data_205a7862e3556b5de3e5f00fff2bf936
#
_entry.id   205a7862e3556b5de3e5f00fff2bf936
#
_cell.length_a   1.000
_cell.length_b   1.000
_cell.length_c   1.000
_cell.angle_alpha   90.00
_cell.angle_beta   90.00
_cell.angle_gamma   90.00
#
_symmetry.space_group_name_H-M   'P 1'
#
loop_
_entity.id
_entity.type
_entity.pdbx_description
1 polymer ?
#
loop_
_entity_poly.entity_id
_entity_poly.type
_entity_poly.pdbx_seq_one_letter_code
_entity_poly.pdbx_strand_id
1 'polypeptide(L)'
;MKKIILSLIMVLSCTISSFAQSHSDRISLGVGTLYEHGVDATISWEHETRHHNAWEYFINGYIKWDECASCGHICPESFWKNYRTWGIGIAYKPCLVRGRNHYGNLRIGASGGSDTNKFIAGIHAGYEHNLSLRHGWGLYIQAKCDLIVPDRKDLFRTGIVIGFKIPTSKR
;
A
#
# COMPACT_ATOMS: atom_id res chain seq x y z
N MET A 1 -1.35 32.82 -2.55
CA MET A 1 -2.14 31.66 -2.13
C MET A 1 -3.23 31.28 -3.13
N LYS A 2 -4.14 32.18 -3.56
CA LYS A 2 -5.21 31.87 -4.54
C LYS A 2 -4.71 31.26 -5.87
N LYS A 3 -3.59 31.74 -6.42
CA LYS A 3 -3.01 31.23 -7.68
C LYS A 3 -2.45 29.80 -7.53
N ILE A 4 -1.91 29.44 -6.36
CA ILE A 4 -1.39 28.10 -6.08
C ILE A 4 -2.53 27.10 -5.96
N ILE A 5 -3.62 27.47 -5.31
CA ILE A 5 -4.82 26.64 -5.18
C ILE A 5 -5.46 26.40 -6.54
N LEU A 6 -5.55 27.45 -7.39
CA LEU A 6 -6.10 27.32 -8.73
C LEU A 6 -5.23 26.41 -9.62
N SER A 7 -3.91 26.51 -9.53
CA SER A 7 -2.96 25.64 -10.23
C SER A 7 -3.09 24.18 -9.76
N LEU A 8 -3.25 23.97 -8.45
CA LEU A 8 -3.44 22.62 -7.87
C LEU A 8 -4.76 22.01 -8.34
N ILE A 9 -5.84 22.78 -8.37
CA ILE A 9 -7.15 22.33 -8.88
C ILE A 9 -7.08 22.01 -10.38
N MET A 10 -6.34 22.80 -11.16
CA MET A 10 -6.18 22.58 -12.59
C MET A 10 -5.36 21.30 -12.89
N VAL A 11 -4.30 21.05 -12.13
CA VAL A 11 -3.53 19.80 -12.21
C VAL A 11 -4.39 18.60 -11.80
N LEU A 12 -5.17 18.74 -10.74
CA LEU A 12 -6.07 17.69 -10.26
C LEU A 12 -7.17 17.38 -11.29
N SER A 13 -7.76 18.39 -11.93
CA SER A 13 -8.79 18.21 -12.96
C SER A 13 -8.24 17.60 -14.26
N CYS A 14 -7.01 17.90 -14.65
CA CYS A 14 -6.36 17.25 -15.80
C CYS A 14 -6.07 15.78 -15.58
N THR A 15 -5.81 15.35 -14.34
CA THR A 15 -5.61 13.93 -14.02
C THR A 15 -6.90 13.12 -14.07
N ILE A 16 -8.05 13.73 -13.75
CA ILE A 16 -9.35 13.04 -13.74
C ILE A 16 -9.84 12.74 -15.16
N SER A 17 -9.55 13.57 -16.14
CA SER A 17 -10.00 13.37 -17.53
C SER A 17 -9.29 12.22 -18.27
N SER A 18 -8.18 11.70 -17.75
CA SER A 18 -7.46 10.57 -18.34
C SER A 18 -8.06 9.20 -18.03
N PHE A 19 -9.11 9.15 -17.21
CA PHE A 19 -9.71 7.91 -16.70
C PHE A 19 -10.77 7.27 -17.60
N ALA A 20 -11.03 7.79 -18.79
CA ALA A 20 -12.19 7.39 -19.61
C ALA A 20 -11.91 6.29 -20.65
N GLN A 21 -11.12 5.24 -20.35
CA GLN A 21 -10.97 4.12 -21.28
C GLN A 21 -10.81 2.77 -20.56
N SER A 22 -11.83 1.92 -20.74
CA SER A 22 -11.94 0.46 -20.54
C SER A 22 -10.89 -0.17 -19.61
N HIS A 23 -11.18 -0.25 -18.35
CA HIS A 23 -10.23 -0.73 -17.36
C HIS A 23 -10.90 -1.63 -16.34
N SER A 24 -10.13 -2.49 -15.73
CA SER A 24 -10.64 -3.35 -14.67
C SER A 24 -10.34 -2.72 -13.32
N ASP A 25 -11.39 -2.42 -12.59
CA ASP A 25 -11.28 -2.08 -11.19
C ASP A 25 -11.14 -3.36 -10.36
N ARG A 26 -10.25 -3.32 -9.36
CA ARG A 26 -10.00 -4.46 -8.48
C ARG A 26 -9.94 -4.01 -7.03
N ILE A 27 -10.44 -4.84 -6.13
CA ILE A 27 -10.18 -4.71 -4.71
C ILE A 27 -9.02 -5.65 -4.39
N SER A 28 -8.01 -5.14 -3.69
CA SER A 28 -6.87 -5.93 -3.25
C SER A 28 -6.87 -6.04 -1.73
N LEU A 29 -6.58 -7.24 -1.26
CA LEU A 29 -6.43 -7.55 0.15
C LEU A 29 -5.04 -8.15 0.34
N GLY A 30 -4.24 -7.57 1.22
CA GLY A 30 -2.89 -8.03 1.49
C GLY A 30 -2.57 -8.08 2.97
N VAL A 31 -1.77 -9.07 3.33
CA VAL A 31 -1.20 -9.21 4.67
C VAL A 31 0.28 -9.53 4.52
N GLY A 32 1.11 -8.94 5.35
CA GLY A 32 2.54 -9.14 5.30
C GLY A 32 3.22 -9.07 6.64
N THR A 33 4.44 -9.57 6.65
CA THR A 33 5.35 -9.43 7.79
C THR A 33 6.42 -8.43 7.44
N LEU A 34 6.71 -7.52 8.34
CA LEU A 34 7.78 -6.56 8.22
C LEU A 34 8.98 -7.02 9.03
N TYR A 35 10.16 -6.63 8.59
CA TYR A 35 11.44 -7.09 9.13
C TYR A 35 11.57 -6.90 10.66
N GLU A 36 10.99 -5.85 11.20
CA GLU A 36 11.10 -5.51 12.63
C GLU A 36 9.94 -6.05 13.48
N HIS A 37 9.56 -7.32 13.33
CA HIS A 37 8.51 -8.00 14.11
C HIS A 37 7.13 -7.32 14.01
N GLY A 38 6.85 -6.74 12.83
CA GLY A 38 5.58 -6.10 12.54
C GLY A 38 4.72 -6.90 11.58
N VAL A 39 3.41 -6.73 11.69
CA VAL A 39 2.43 -7.24 10.74
C VAL A 39 1.70 -6.07 10.09
N ASP A 40 1.59 -6.12 8.78
CA ASP A 40 0.89 -5.13 7.96
C ASP A 40 -0.33 -5.77 7.30
N ALA A 41 -1.45 -5.09 7.34
CA ALA A 41 -2.64 -5.47 6.60
C ALA A 41 -3.09 -4.29 5.74
N THR A 42 -3.33 -4.53 4.47
CA THR A 42 -3.70 -3.49 3.51
C THR A 42 -4.95 -3.91 2.75
N ILE A 43 -5.89 -2.99 2.65
CA ILE A 43 -7.05 -3.07 1.77
C ILE A 43 -6.91 -1.94 0.76
N SER A 44 -7.04 -2.24 -0.51
CA SER A 44 -6.96 -1.21 -1.54
C SER A 44 -7.96 -1.40 -2.67
N TRP A 45 -8.32 -0.27 -3.27
CA TRP A 45 -9.01 -0.23 -4.53
C TRP A 45 -8.02 0.19 -5.62
N GLU A 46 -7.87 -0.65 -6.62
CA GLU A 46 -6.95 -0.49 -7.72
C GLU A 46 -7.70 -0.24 -9.01
N HIS A 47 -7.42 0.89 -9.63
CA HIS A 47 -7.89 1.24 -10.97
C HIS A 47 -6.79 0.97 -11.98
N GLU A 48 -6.90 -0.15 -12.70
CA GLU A 48 -5.94 -0.54 -13.72
C GLU A 48 -6.18 0.26 -14.99
N THR A 49 -5.15 0.94 -15.46
CA THR A 49 -5.13 1.68 -16.72
C THR A 49 -4.51 0.82 -17.83
N ARG A 50 -4.28 1.39 -19.01
CA ARG A 50 -3.64 0.68 -20.11
C ARG A 50 -2.31 0.08 -19.66
N HIS A 51 -2.01 -1.10 -20.23
CA HIS A 51 -0.72 -1.74 -20.07
C HIS A 51 -0.38 -2.18 -18.64
N HIS A 52 -1.36 -2.52 -17.82
CA HIS A 52 -1.20 -2.91 -16.41
C HIS A 52 -0.60 -1.83 -15.51
N ASN A 53 -0.58 -0.59 -15.94
CA ASN A 53 -0.35 0.51 -15.02
C ASN A 53 -1.61 0.69 -14.16
N ALA A 54 -1.45 1.07 -12.89
CA ALA A 54 -2.60 1.23 -12.02
C ALA A 54 -2.44 2.43 -11.07
N TRP A 55 -3.58 2.98 -10.66
CA TRP A 55 -3.70 3.82 -9.49
C TRP A 55 -4.30 3.00 -8.36
N GLU A 56 -3.71 3.09 -7.20
CA GLU A 56 -4.15 2.39 -6.00
C GLU A 56 -4.51 3.40 -4.92
N TYR A 57 -5.71 3.25 -4.37
CA TYR A 57 -6.17 3.93 -3.16
C TYR A 57 -6.19 2.90 -2.06
N PHE A 58 -5.45 3.10 -0.98
CA PHE A 58 -5.27 2.08 0.02
C PHE A 58 -5.51 2.60 1.44
N ILE A 59 -5.93 1.68 2.30
CA ILE A 59 -5.96 1.82 3.75
C ILE A 59 -5.06 0.71 4.28
N ASN A 60 -4.12 1.06 5.12
CA ASN A 60 -3.25 0.09 5.77
C ASN A 60 -3.32 0.21 7.28
N GLY A 61 -3.19 -0.93 7.95
CA GLY A 61 -3.02 -1.06 9.37
C GLY A 61 -1.73 -1.80 9.67
N TYR A 62 -0.96 -1.31 10.60
CA TYR A 62 0.31 -1.89 11.00
C TYR A 62 0.35 -2.07 12.51
N ILE A 63 0.84 -3.22 12.94
CA ILE A 63 1.05 -3.57 14.34
C ILE A 63 2.47 -4.09 14.50
N LYS A 64 3.21 -3.52 15.45
CA LYS A 64 4.55 -3.96 15.83
C LYS A 64 4.55 -4.36 17.30
N TRP A 65 5.15 -5.48 17.60
CA TRP A 65 5.33 -5.96 18.96
C TRP A 65 6.74 -5.66 19.44
N ASP A 66 6.83 -5.05 20.62
CA ASP A 66 8.10 -4.84 21.31
C ASP A 66 8.52 -6.14 22.03
N GLU A 67 9.80 -6.43 22.01
CA GLU A 67 10.36 -7.52 22.80
C GLU A 67 10.30 -7.18 24.30
N CYS A 68 10.04 -8.18 25.12
CA CYS A 68 10.05 -8.02 26.56
C CYS A 68 11.48 -7.77 27.06
N ALA A 69 11.68 -6.69 27.81
CA ALA A 69 12.99 -6.30 28.34
C ALA A 69 13.63 -7.36 29.28
N SER A 70 12.82 -8.25 29.86
CA SER A 70 13.29 -9.27 30.78
C SER A 70 13.62 -10.62 30.14
N CYS A 71 12.92 -10.99 29.04
CA CYS A 71 13.11 -12.31 28.40
C CYS A 71 13.60 -12.23 26.96
N GLY A 72 13.66 -11.05 26.34
CA GLY A 72 14.10 -10.88 24.96
C GLY A 72 13.17 -11.47 23.89
N HIS A 73 11.96 -11.87 24.28
CA HIS A 73 10.97 -12.47 23.40
C HIS A 73 9.62 -11.78 23.51
N ILE A 74 8.73 -11.99 22.53
CA ILE A 74 7.33 -11.56 22.61
C ILE A 74 6.63 -12.48 23.61
N CYS A 75 6.35 -11.97 24.77
CA CYS A 75 5.64 -12.67 25.86
C CYS A 75 4.21 -12.12 26.03
N PRO A 76 3.32 -12.78 26.80
CA PRO A 76 1.95 -12.32 27.01
C PRO A 76 1.84 -10.87 27.54
N GLU A 77 2.83 -10.42 28.32
CA GLU A 77 2.88 -9.02 28.79
C GLU A 77 3.22 -8.02 27.67
N SER A 78 4.16 -8.36 26.78
CA SER A 78 4.56 -7.50 25.67
C SER A 78 3.57 -7.57 24.50
N PHE A 79 2.81 -8.67 24.37
CA PHE A 79 1.82 -8.85 23.32
C PHE A 79 0.73 -7.77 23.32
N TRP A 80 0.33 -7.29 24.50
CA TRP A 80 -0.66 -6.23 24.64
C TRP A 80 -0.07 -4.82 24.57
N LYS A 81 1.26 -4.68 24.72
CA LYS A 81 2.01 -3.44 24.57
C LYS A 81 2.53 -3.31 23.13
N ASN A 82 1.62 -3.12 22.18
CA ASN A 82 1.98 -3.03 20.79
C ASN A 82 1.88 -1.59 20.26
N TYR A 83 2.76 -1.27 19.36
CA TYR A 83 2.71 -0.06 18.57
C TYR A 83 1.79 -0.27 17.37
N ARG A 84 0.83 0.62 17.19
CA ARG A 84 -0.18 0.51 16.13
C ARG A 84 -0.20 1.78 15.30
N THR A 85 -0.28 1.62 14.00
CA THR A 85 -0.54 2.73 13.09
C THR A 85 -1.59 2.35 12.08
N TRP A 86 -2.30 3.35 11.59
CA TRP A 86 -3.16 3.22 10.45
C TRP A 86 -2.93 4.39 9.50
N GLY A 87 -3.18 4.20 8.23
CA GLY A 87 -3.02 5.23 7.22
C GLY A 87 -3.91 5.02 6.01
N ILE A 88 -4.21 6.11 5.34
CA ILE A 88 -4.90 6.15 4.06
C ILE A 88 -3.97 6.80 3.05
N GLY A 89 -3.86 6.23 1.87
CA GLY A 89 -2.92 6.73 0.88
C GLY A 89 -3.32 6.45 -0.56
N ILE A 90 -2.47 6.96 -1.43
CA ILE A 90 -2.54 6.77 -2.86
C ILE A 90 -1.18 6.31 -3.37
N ALA A 91 -1.16 5.38 -4.33
CA ALA A 91 0.03 4.94 -4.99
C ALA A 91 -0.19 4.83 -6.51
N TYR A 92 0.86 5.11 -7.26
CA TYR A 92 0.94 4.83 -8.68
C TYR A 92 1.79 3.58 -8.91
N LYS A 93 1.31 2.70 -9.78
CA LYS A 93 1.91 1.41 -10.07
C LYS A 93 2.24 1.30 -11.57
N PRO A 94 3.36 1.85 -12.05
CA PRO A 94 3.82 1.61 -13.42
C PRO A 94 4.22 0.15 -13.60
N CYS A 95 3.80 -0.44 -14.72
CA CYS A 95 4.14 -1.81 -15.07
C CYS A 95 5.53 -1.87 -15.71
N LEU A 96 6.45 -2.62 -15.09
CA LEU A 96 7.82 -2.81 -15.56
C LEU A 96 7.99 -4.11 -16.34
N VAL A 97 7.30 -5.16 -15.94
CA VAL A 97 7.43 -6.50 -16.53
C VAL A 97 6.06 -6.99 -16.97
N ARG A 98 5.99 -7.57 -18.16
CA ARG A 98 4.76 -8.13 -18.72
C ARG A 98 5.01 -9.52 -19.26
N GLY A 99 4.18 -10.46 -18.84
CA GLY A 99 4.11 -11.80 -19.36
C GLY A 99 2.68 -12.17 -19.70
N ARG A 100 2.46 -13.39 -20.15
CA ARG A 100 1.14 -13.89 -20.56
C ARG A 100 0.15 -13.96 -19.38
N ASN A 101 0.62 -14.43 -18.22
CA ASN A 101 -0.20 -14.66 -17.03
C ASN A 101 0.36 -13.97 -15.79
N HIS A 102 1.38 -13.13 -15.93
CA HIS A 102 2.01 -12.40 -14.83
C HIS A 102 2.45 -11.02 -15.28
N TYR A 103 2.53 -10.10 -14.35
CA TYR A 103 3.08 -8.77 -14.57
C TYR A 103 3.68 -8.22 -13.29
N GLY A 104 4.66 -7.34 -13.43
CA GLY A 104 5.36 -6.72 -12.30
C GLY A 104 5.22 -5.21 -12.34
N ASN A 105 4.83 -4.63 -11.21
CA ASN A 105 4.65 -3.20 -11.04
C ASN A 105 5.64 -2.64 -10.02
N LEU A 106 6.24 -1.49 -10.33
CA LEU A 106 6.82 -0.66 -9.29
C LEU A 106 5.68 0.05 -8.57
N ARG A 107 5.70 0.11 -7.25
CA ARG A 107 4.71 0.84 -6.44
C ARG A 107 5.37 2.05 -5.82
N ILE A 108 4.83 3.25 -6.07
CA ILE A 108 5.30 4.50 -5.48
C ILE A 108 4.08 5.25 -4.97
N GLY A 109 4.08 5.63 -3.70
CA GLY A 109 2.92 6.24 -3.10
C GLY A 109 3.22 7.10 -1.88
N ALA A 110 2.15 7.71 -1.36
CA ALA A 110 2.18 8.46 -0.13
C ALA A 110 0.91 8.22 0.67
N SER A 111 1.02 8.35 1.98
CA SER A 111 -0.11 8.21 2.90
C SER A 111 -0.07 9.23 4.02
N GLY A 112 -1.24 9.44 4.63
CA GLY A 112 -1.39 10.14 5.90
C GLY A 112 -2.18 9.26 6.86
N GLY A 113 -1.85 9.32 8.13
CA GLY A 113 -2.49 8.49 9.13
C GLY A 113 -2.15 8.92 10.56
N SER A 114 -2.25 7.96 11.48
CA SER A 114 -1.96 8.21 12.90
C SER A 114 -1.38 6.98 13.57
N ASP A 115 -0.55 7.21 14.58
CA ASP A 115 -0.06 6.21 15.52
C ASP A 115 -0.86 6.16 16.83
N THR A 116 -2.14 6.55 16.82
CA THR A 116 -3.02 6.77 17.97
C THR A 116 -2.76 8.08 18.73
N ASN A 117 -1.55 8.63 18.69
CA ASN A 117 -1.18 9.83 19.44
C ASN A 117 -0.82 11.02 18.55
N LYS A 118 -0.27 10.74 17.37
CA LYS A 118 0.28 11.76 16.46
C LYS A 118 -0.16 11.49 15.04
N PHE A 119 -0.23 12.54 14.26
CA PHE A 119 -0.33 12.43 12.81
C PHE A 119 1.00 11.94 12.24
N ILE A 120 0.93 10.99 11.33
CA ILE A 120 2.08 10.45 10.60
C ILE A 120 1.84 10.60 9.09
N ALA A 121 2.90 10.86 8.36
CA ALA A 121 2.92 10.84 6.91
C ALA A 121 3.88 9.74 6.43
N GLY A 122 3.52 9.04 5.37
CA GLY A 122 4.32 7.96 4.83
C GLY A 122 4.61 8.14 3.34
N ILE A 123 5.82 7.77 2.95
CA ILE A 123 6.20 7.55 1.55
C ILE A 123 6.39 6.05 1.37
N HIS A 124 5.81 5.52 0.31
CA HIS A 124 5.80 4.09 0.04
C HIS A 124 6.52 3.80 -1.27
N ALA A 125 7.46 2.88 -1.24
CA ALA A 125 8.12 2.33 -2.42
C ALA A 125 8.09 0.81 -2.36
N GLY A 126 7.98 0.15 -3.52
CA GLY A 126 7.98 -1.31 -3.54
C GLY A 126 7.90 -1.88 -4.94
N TYR A 127 8.06 -3.18 -5.02
CA TYR A 127 7.85 -3.95 -6.23
C TYR A 127 6.80 -5.02 -5.97
N GLU A 128 5.79 -5.06 -6.81
CA GLU A 128 4.68 -5.99 -6.74
C GLU A 128 4.69 -6.90 -7.95
N HIS A 129 4.76 -8.20 -7.73
CA HIS A 129 4.63 -9.20 -8.78
C HIS A 129 3.25 -9.85 -8.71
N ASN A 130 2.53 -9.81 -9.81
CA ASN A 130 1.15 -10.24 -9.94
C ASN A 130 1.05 -11.49 -10.81
N LEU A 131 0.25 -12.45 -10.37
CA LEU A 131 -0.13 -13.63 -11.11
C LEU A 131 -1.62 -13.55 -11.42
N SER A 132 -1.95 -13.50 -12.72
CA SER A 132 -3.34 -13.47 -13.20
C SER A 132 -3.95 -14.86 -13.14
N LEU A 133 -5.05 -15.01 -12.43
CA LEU A 133 -5.83 -16.22 -12.31
C LEU A 133 -7.05 -16.18 -13.24
N ARG A 134 -7.81 -17.30 -13.25
CA ARG A 134 -9.07 -17.36 -14.00
C ARG A 134 -10.11 -16.35 -13.45
N HIS A 135 -11.03 -15.92 -14.30
CA HIS A 135 -12.13 -15.01 -13.97
C HIS A 135 -11.69 -13.62 -13.47
N GLY A 136 -10.46 -13.17 -13.82
CA GLY A 136 -9.95 -11.84 -13.45
C GLY A 136 -9.37 -11.73 -12.05
N TRP A 137 -9.39 -12.81 -11.27
CA TRP A 137 -8.72 -12.85 -9.97
C TRP A 137 -7.20 -12.76 -10.13
N GLY A 138 -6.52 -12.30 -9.12
CA GLY A 138 -5.06 -12.25 -9.07
C GLY A 138 -4.51 -12.61 -7.71
N LEU A 139 -3.31 -13.16 -7.72
CA LEU A 139 -2.44 -13.27 -6.55
C LEU A 139 -1.32 -12.27 -6.72
N TYR A 140 -0.85 -11.69 -5.63
CA TYR A 140 0.35 -10.87 -5.70
C TYR A 140 1.27 -11.11 -4.50
N ILE A 141 2.55 -10.90 -4.75
CA ILE A 141 3.60 -10.77 -3.76
C ILE A 141 4.25 -9.40 -3.94
N GLN A 142 4.45 -8.67 -2.87
CA GLN A 142 5.00 -7.34 -2.87
C GLN A 142 6.15 -7.25 -1.88
N ALA A 143 7.31 -6.82 -2.36
CA ALA A 143 8.37 -6.29 -1.50
C ALA A 143 8.12 -4.80 -1.32
N LYS A 144 8.04 -4.32 -0.08
CA LYS A 144 7.75 -2.92 0.23
C LYS A 144 8.80 -2.33 1.16
N CYS A 145 8.98 -1.03 1.01
CA CYS A 145 9.77 -0.18 1.89
C CYS A 145 8.98 1.10 2.13
N ASP A 146 8.65 1.37 3.37
CA ASP A 146 7.91 2.56 3.78
C ASP A 146 8.80 3.46 4.63
N LEU A 147 8.76 4.75 4.37
CA LEU A 147 9.38 5.81 5.17
C LEU A 147 8.26 6.56 5.90
N ILE A 148 8.22 6.50 7.23
CA ILE A 148 7.17 7.11 8.05
C ILE A 148 7.74 8.29 8.83
N VAL A 149 7.12 9.46 8.70
CA VAL A 149 7.56 10.71 9.33
C VAL A 149 6.37 11.38 10.04
N PRO A 150 6.53 11.95 11.24
CA PRO A 150 7.69 11.97 12.12
C PRO A 150 7.67 10.80 13.11
N ASP A 151 8.17 9.65 12.73
CA ASP A 151 8.26 8.51 13.62
C ASP A 151 9.73 8.19 13.92
N ARG A 152 10.14 8.38 15.17
CA ARG A 152 11.49 8.04 15.63
C ARG A 152 11.65 6.56 15.96
N LYS A 153 10.53 5.86 16.23
CA LYS A 153 10.57 4.46 16.62
C LYS A 153 10.59 3.51 15.44
N ASP A 154 10.08 3.95 14.30
CA ASP A 154 9.82 3.06 13.17
C ASP A 154 9.87 3.84 11.83
N LEU A 155 11.00 4.54 11.62
CA LEU A 155 11.21 5.40 10.47
C LEU A 155 11.15 4.63 9.15
N PHE A 156 11.74 3.44 9.10
CA PHE A 156 11.78 2.57 7.93
C PHE A 156 11.08 1.25 8.22
N ARG A 157 10.14 0.87 7.35
CA ARG A 157 9.42 -0.40 7.41
C ARG A 157 9.67 -1.15 6.12
N THR A 158 10.38 -2.25 6.19
CA THR A 158 10.64 -3.13 5.04
C THR A 158 10.04 -4.48 5.27
N GLY A 159 9.50 -5.11 4.22
CA GLY A 159 8.92 -6.42 4.36
C GLY A 159 8.30 -6.96 3.09
N ILE A 160 7.64 -8.08 3.25
CA ILE A 160 6.96 -8.79 2.17
C ILE A 160 5.48 -8.90 2.51
N VAL A 161 4.64 -8.55 1.54
CA VAL A 161 3.18 -8.66 1.60
C VAL A 161 2.72 -9.64 0.54
N ILE A 162 1.79 -10.50 0.90
CA ILE A 162 1.10 -11.42 -0.01
C ILE A 162 -0.39 -11.09 0.01
N GLY A 163 -1.04 -11.13 -1.13
CA GLY A 163 -2.44 -10.81 -1.17
C GLY A 163 -3.17 -11.27 -2.43
N PHE A 164 -4.46 -10.97 -2.45
CA PHE A 164 -5.38 -11.30 -3.52
C PHE A 164 -5.94 -10.04 -4.15
N LYS A 165 -6.23 -10.13 -5.45
CA LYS A 165 -6.94 -9.11 -6.21
C LYS A 165 -8.26 -9.70 -6.71
N ILE A 166 -9.35 -9.01 -6.41
CA ILE A 166 -10.72 -9.40 -6.72
C ILE A 166 -11.26 -8.40 -7.75
N PRO A 167 -11.68 -8.83 -8.94
CA PRO A 167 -12.28 -7.93 -9.93
C PRO A 167 -13.63 -7.43 -9.42
N THR A 168 -13.87 -6.13 -9.49
CA THR A 168 -15.15 -5.50 -9.10
C THR A 168 -16.06 -5.32 -10.30
N SER A 169 -15.52 -5.24 -11.51
CA SER A 169 -16.29 -5.16 -12.74
C SER A 169 -16.31 -6.52 -13.45
N LYS A 170 -17.49 -7.03 -13.74
CA LYS A 170 -17.65 -8.16 -14.67
C LYS A 170 -17.33 -7.67 -16.08
N ARG A 171 -16.35 -8.28 -16.71
CA ARG A 171 -16.17 -8.19 -18.16
C ARG A 171 -17.31 -8.86 -18.90
#